data_eeb081e460871fbdea9fa805bee85830
#
_entry.id   eeb081e460871fbdea9fa805bee85830
#
_cell.length_a   1.000
_cell.length_b   1.000
_cell.length_c   1.000
_cell.angle_alpha   90.00
_cell.angle_beta   90.00
_cell.angle_gamma   90.00
#
_symmetry.space_group_name_H-M   'P 1'
#
loop_
_entity.id
_entity.type
_entity.pdbx_description
1 polymer ?
#
loop_
_entity_poly.entity_id
_entity_poly.type
_entity_poly.pdbx_seq_one_letter_code
_entity_poly.pdbx_strand_id
1 'polypeptide(L)'
;AVPAELWKLSVGTMHFREFDNDWKACGLFSVGTASDQPFADLRDLTLTSLAFLDIPNGPRDAWNLSLFYSPTSQLPFPIPGAAYVWRPSERFSANIGVPFSFRYQPTDAWTLTADYRPLTAVNLRVGRALGNEWSVYARYEIVNETFWLAERTNSQDRLYLFDQRAALGIERSLPAGFKLDLNAAYVFDRSIFQAESFSDSRRDVLNISPGAAISLLLHWSR
;
A
#
# COMPACT_ATOMS: atom_id res chain seq x y z
N ALA A 1 19.53 7.86 -17.47
CA ALA A 1 18.42 7.63 -18.41
C ALA A 1 17.32 6.84 -17.69
N VAL A 2 16.06 7.08 -18.05
CA VAL A 2 14.94 6.27 -17.55
C VAL A 2 14.91 4.98 -18.38
N PRO A 3 14.89 3.78 -17.76
CA PRO A 3 14.84 2.52 -18.47
C PRO A 3 13.53 2.36 -19.26
N ALA A 4 13.54 1.58 -20.32
CA ALA A 4 12.35 1.31 -21.13
C ALA A 4 11.31 0.45 -20.40
N GLU A 5 11.76 -0.39 -19.47
CA GLU A 5 10.92 -1.32 -18.72
C GLU A 5 11.33 -1.33 -17.24
N LEU A 6 10.33 -1.47 -16.38
CA LEU A 6 10.50 -1.67 -14.95
C LEU A 6 9.62 -2.84 -14.50
N TRP A 7 10.20 -3.75 -13.76
CA TRP A 7 9.54 -4.96 -13.28
C TRP A 7 9.47 -4.97 -11.77
N LYS A 8 8.32 -5.37 -11.26
CA LYS A 8 8.10 -5.59 -9.83
C LYS A 8 7.44 -6.94 -9.65
N LEU A 9 8.22 -7.91 -9.22
CA LEU A 9 7.80 -9.30 -9.05
C LEU A 9 8.07 -9.70 -7.61
N SER A 10 7.08 -10.32 -6.95
CA SER A 10 7.26 -10.80 -5.59
C SER A 10 6.36 -12.00 -5.30
N VAL A 11 6.82 -12.85 -4.41
CA VAL A 11 6.05 -13.93 -3.80
C VAL A 11 6.13 -13.78 -2.29
N GLY A 12 5.03 -14.02 -1.61
CA GLY A 12 4.98 -13.87 -0.17
C GLY A 12 4.01 -14.83 0.51
N THR A 13 4.13 -14.88 1.81
CA THR A 13 3.24 -15.63 2.69
C THR A 13 2.77 -14.75 3.82
N MET A 14 1.58 -15.05 4.32
CA MET A 14 1.00 -14.40 5.47
C MET A 14 0.51 -15.45 6.46
N HIS A 15 0.86 -15.26 7.72
CA HIS A 15 0.49 -16.17 8.78
C HIS A 15 -0.23 -15.42 9.89
N PHE A 16 -1.36 -15.94 10.30
CA PHE A 16 -2.16 -15.43 11.41
C PHE A 16 -2.15 -16.42 12.57
N ARG A 17 -2.07 -15.89 13.78
CA ARG A 17 -2.16 -16.66 15.01
C ARG A 17 -3.00 -15.91 16.03
N GLU A 18 -3.93 -16.61 16.64
CA GLU A 18 -4.66 -16.19 17.84
C GLU A 18 -4.14 -16.98 19.02
N PHE A 19 -3.93 -16.30 20.15
CA PHE A 19 -3.42 -16.86 21.39
C PHE A 19 -4.56 -17.03 22.41
N ASP A 20 -4.35 -17.87 23.42
CA ASP A 20 -5.34 -18.14 24.46
C ASP A 20 -5.78 -16.92 25.29
N ASN A 21 -4.99 -15.84 25.27
CA ASN A 21 -5.27 -14.56 25.92
C ASN A 21 -5.93 -13.54 24.96
N ASP A 22 -6.54 -13.99 23.88
CA ASP A 22 -7.17 -13.19 22.83
C ASP A 22 -6.20 -12.25 22.06
N TRP A 23 -4.91 -12.38 22.26
CA TRP A 23 -3.93 -11.67 21.46
C TRP A 23 -3.91 -12.23 20.03
N LYS A 24 -3.80 -11.34 19.05
CA LYS A 24 -3.74 -11.73 17.63
C LYS A 24 -2.45 -11.25 17.01
N ALA A 25 -1.69 -12.18 16.45
CA ALA A 25 -0.48 -11.86 15.71
C ALA A 25 -0.67 -12.15 14.22
N CYS A 26 -0.08 -11.30 13.41
CA CYS A 26 0.02 -11.50 11.97
C CYS A 26 1.46 -11.23 11.53
N GLY A 27 2.03 -12.15 10.77
CA GLY A 27 3.31 -11.99 10.10
C GLY A 27 3.13 -12.07 8.59
N LEU A 28 3.67 -11.11 7.86
CA LEU A 28 3.77 -11.12 6.41
C LEU A 28 5.24 -11.07 6.04
N PHE A 29 5.62 -11.93 5.12
CA PHE A 29 6.96 -11.97 4.56
C PHE A 29 6.86 -12.12 3.06
N SER A 30 7.59 -11.29 2.31
CA SER A 30 7.69 -11.41 0.86
C SER A 30 9.11 -11.18 0.38
N VAL A 31 9.47 -11.87 -0.69
CA VAL A 31 10.73 -11.71 -1.41
C VAL A 31 10.43 -11.53 -2.88
N GLY A 32 11.23 -10.72 -3.56
CA GLY A 32 11.04 -10.43 -4.97
C GLY A 32 12.15 -9.59 -5.57
N THR A 33 11.81 -8.89 -6.62
CA THR A 33 12.67 -7.90 -7.26
C THR A 33 11.84 -6.71 -7.71
N ALA A 34 12.43 -5.52 -7.66
CA ALA A 34 11.90 -4.32 -8.28
C ALA A 34 13.05 -3.63 -9.03
N SER A 35 13.18 -3.92 -10.33
CA SER A 35 14.32 -3.52 -11.13
C SER A 35 13.96 -3.44 -12.62
N ASP A 36 14.78 -2.79 -13.41
CA ASP A 36 14.76 -2.81 -14.86
C ASP A 36 15.30 -4.15 -15.42
N GLN A 37 16.12 -4.87 -14.64
CA GLN A 37 16.61 -6.22 -14.97
C GLN A 37 16.34 -7.17 -13.79
N PRO A 38 15.14 -7.77 -13.72
CA PRO A 38 14.72 -8.55 -12.57
C PRO A 38 15.65 -9.78 -12.37
N PHE A 39 16.08 -9.98 -11.11
CA PHE A 39 16.95 -11.09 -10.69
C PHE A 39 18.35 -11.13 -11.32
N ALA A 40 18.82 -10.04 -11.92
CA ALA A 40 20.16 -9.98 -12.50
C ALA A 40 21.27 -9.97 -11.42
N ASP A 41 21.02 -9.32 -10.28
CA ASP A 41 21.94 -9.26 -9.13
C ASP A 41 21.18 -9.57 -7.84
N LEU A 42 21.85 -10.20 -6.88
CA LEU A 42 21.30 -10.41 -5.53
C LEU A 42 20.95 -9.09 -4.81
N ARG A 43 21.63 -8.00 -5.17
CA ARG A 43 21.35 -6.66 -4.65
C ARG A 43 20.05 -6.05 -5.16
N ASP A 44 19.45 -6.62 -6.20
CA ASP A 44 18.15 -6.20 -6.73
C ASP A 44 16.98 -6.92 -6.04
N LEU A 45 17.31 -7.88 -5.17
CA LEU A 45 16.30 -8.57 -4.39
C LEU A 45 15.66 -7.60 -3.39
N THR A 46 14.34 -7.66 -3.36
CA THR A 46 13.51 -6.96 -2.39
C THR A 46 13.02 -7.92 -1.33
N LEU A 47 13.12 -7.51 -0.10
CA LEU A 47 12.57 -8.22 1.04
C LEU A 47 11.56 -7.30 1.71
N THR A 48 10.38 -7.79 2.01
CA THR A 48 9.41 -7.06 2.84
C THR A 48 8.96 -7.95 3.98
N SER A 49 9.08 -7.46 5.17
CA SER A 49 8.61 -8.12 6.39
C SER A 49 7.70 -7.16 7.15
N LEU A 50 6.57 -7.67 7.60
CA LEU A 50 5.60 -6.92 8.40
C LEU A 50 5.08 -7.84 9.49
N ALA A 51 5.17 -7.40 10.72
CA ALA A 51 4.59 -8.08 11.86
C ALA A 51 3.62 -7.15 12.59
N PHE A 52 2.50 -7.70 13.02
CA PHE A 52 1.50 -7.02 13.86
C PHE A 52 1.22 -7.87 15.09
N LEU A 53 0.97 -7.20 16.19
CA LEU A 53 0.46 -7.78 17.41
C LEU A 53 -0.68 -6.91 17.93
N ASP A 54 -1.91 -7.46 17.91
CA ASP A 54 -3.08 -6.83 18.51
C ASP A 54 -3.27 -7.35 19.94
N ILE A 55 -3.30 -6.43 20.88
CA ILE A 55 -3.48 -6.65 22.32
C ILE A 55 -4.84 -6.06 22.69
N PRO A 56 -5.85 -6.88 23.04
CA PRO A 56 -7.17 -6.41 23.44
C PRO A 56 -7.11 -5.41 24.60
N ASN A 57 -7.89 -4.34 24.51
CA ASN A 57 -8.07 -3.35 25.55
C ASN A 57 -9.56 -3.07 25.76
N GLY A 58 -10.22 -3.90 26.54
CA GLY A 58 -11.66 -3.90 26.70
C GLY A 58 -12.39 -4.72 25.60
N PRO A 59 -13.74 -4.57 25.49
CA PRO A 59 -14.53 -5.47 24.65
C PRO A 59 -14.41 -5.20 23.15
N ARG A 60 -13.93 -4.03 22.72
CA ARG A 60 -13.88 -3.66 21.31
C ARG A 60 -12.54 -3.07 20.86
N ASP A 61 -11.84 -2.42 21.76
CA ASP A 61 -10.59 -1.70 21.46
C ASP A 61 -9.37 -2.61 21.60
N ALA A 62 -8.25 -2.20 21.03
CA ALA A 62 -6.98 -2.91 21.15
C ALA A 62 -5.80 -1.95 21.01
N TRP A 63 -4.65 -2.36 21.50
CA TRP A 63 -3.36 -1.80 21.09
C TRP A 63 -2.81 -2.63 19.93
N ASN A 64 -2.38 -1.95 18.87
CA ASN A 64 -1.67 -2.57 17.76
C ASN A 64 -0.21 -2.17 17.81
N LEU A 65 0.67 -3.15 17.95
CA LEU A 65 2.11 -2.97 17.79
C LEU A 65 2.51 -3.53 16.44
N SER A 66 3.36 -2.84 15.72
CA SER A 66 3.80 -3.27 14.39
C SER A 66 5.30 -3.08 14.20
N LEU A 67 5.87 -3.90 13.32
CA LEU A 67 7.24 -3.79 12.87
C LEU A 67 7.26 -4.00 11.36
N PHE A 68 7.62 -2.97 10.63
CA PHE A 68 7.79 -3.03 9.19
C PHE A 68 9.26 -2.95 8.82
N TYR A 69 9.68 -3.78 7.86
CA TYR A 69 11.02 -3.72 7.28
C TYR A 69 10.98 -4.02 5.80
N SER A 70 11.60 -3.14 5.00
CA SER A 70 11.88 -3.38 3.60
C SER A 70 13.11 -2.57 3.18
N PRO A 71 14.20 -3.21 2.78
CA PRO A 71 15.42 -2.52 2.38
C PRO A 71 15.26 -1.68 1.10
N THR A 72 14.24 -1.96 0.30
CA THR A 72 13.89 -1.18 -0.90
C THR A 72 12.85 -0.11 -0.64
N SER A 73 12.32 0.00 0.57
CA SER A 73 11.43 1.11 0.94
C SER A 73 12.23 2.41 1.08
N GLN A 74 11.51 3.52 1.16
CA GLN A 74 12.09 4.84 1.40
C GLN A 74 12.89 4.91 2.72
N LEU A 75 12.54 4.07 3.69
CA LEU A 75 13.22 3.90 4.96
C LEU A 75 13.77 2.47 5.04
N PRO A 76 15.06 2.26 4.72
CA PRO A 76 15.65 0.92 4.63
C PRO A 76 16.08 0.34 5.99
N PHE A 77 15.39 0.70 7.05
CA PHE A 77 15.60 0.19 8.41
C PHE A 77 14.27 -0.27 9.02
N PRO A 78 14.29 -1.11 10.06
CA PRO A 78 13.08 -1.55 10.74
C PRO A 78 12.32 -0.36 11.33
N ILE A 79 11.05 -0.23 10.98
CA ILE A 79 10.16 0.85 11.43
C ILE A 79 9.19 0.25 12.45
N PRO A 80 9.36 0.55 13.74
CA PRO A 80 8.37 0.19 14.74
C PRO A 80 7.14 1.10 14.61
N GLY A 81 5.97 0.52 14.85
CA GLY A 81 4.71 1.24 14.90
C GLY A 81 3.94 0.88 16.16
N ALA A 82 3.16 1.83 16.63
CA ALA A 82 2.18 1.63 17.68
C ALA A 82 0.93 2.45 17.35
N ALA A 83 -0.23 1.82 17.49
CA ALA A 83 -1.50 2.46 17.27
C ALA A 83 -2.53 1.99 18.29
N TYR A 84 -3.46 2.86 18.65
CA TYR A 84 -4.63 2.50 19.40
C TYR A 84 -5.77 2.20 18.43
N VAL A 85 -6.29 1.00 18.47
CA VAL A 85 -7.41 0.55 17.65
C VAL A 85 -8.70 0.90 18.37
N TRP A 86 -9.32 1.98 17.95
CA TRP A 86 -10.55 2.52 18.53
C TRP A 86 -11.77 2.07 17.74
N ARG A 87 -12.72 1.39 18.39
CA ARG A 87 -13.94 0.85 17.79
C ARG A 87 -15.18 1.23 18.60
N PRO A 88 -15.60 2.50 18.58
CA PRO A 88 -16.75 2.96 19.37
C PRO A 88 -18.08 2.34 18.90
N SER A 89 -18.13 1.84 17.68
CA SER A 89 -19.30 1.15 17.11
C SER A 89 -18.87 0.13 16.06
N GLU A 90 -19.79 -0.72 15.62
CA GLU A 90 -19.55 -1.65 14.50
C GLU A 90 -19.33 -0.94 13.15
N ARG A 91 -19.80 0.31 13.05
CA ARG A 91 -19.71 1.14 11.85
C ARG A 91 -18.48 2.04 11.79
N PHE A 92 -17.70 2.07 12.85
CA PHE A 92 -16.49 2.89 12.92
C PHE A 92 -15.34 2.13 13.54
N SER A 93 -14.19 2.17 12.88
CA SER A 93 -12.90 1.72 13.43
C SER A 93 -11.78 2.64 12.97
N ALA A 94 -10.85 2.94 13.86
CA ALA A 94 -9.67 3.74 13.56
C ALA A 94 -8.45 3.17 14.25
N ASN A 95 -7.34 3.09 13.52
CA ASN A 95 -6.00 2.88 14.08
C ASN A 95 -5.37 4.26 14.26
N ILE A 96 -5.29 4.73 15.50
CA ILE A 96 -4.75 6.06 15.84
C ILE A 96 -3.28 5.88 16.24
N GLY A 97 -2.38 6.13 15.29
CA GLY A 97 -0.95 5.93 15.47
C GLY A 97 -0.23 5.60 14.16
N VAL A 98 0.74 4.69 14.20
CA VAL A 98 1.51 4.26 13.04
C VAL A 98 1.43 2.74 12.90
N PRO A 99 0.93 2.22 11.75
CA PRO A 99 0.26 2.94 10.65
C PRO A 99 -1.10 3.51 11.05
N PHE A 100 -1.49 4.62 10.43
CA PHE A 100 -2.83 5.18 10.62
C PHE A 100 -3.79 4.58 9.61
N SER A 101 -5.00 4.23 10.07
CA SER A 101 -6.12 3.92 9.19
C SER A 101 -7.44 4.22 9.86
N PHE A 102 -8.47 4.50 9.07
CA PHE A 102 -9.82 4.48 9.57
C PHE A 102 -10.81 3.91 8.54
N ARG A 103 -11.91 3.38 9.06
CA ARG A 103 -13.07 2.95 8.31
C ARG A 103 -14.34 3.47 8.99
N TYR A 104 -15.19 4.09 8.19
CA TYR A 104 -16.48 4.58 8.67
C TYR A 104 -17.60 4.21 7.69
N GLN A 105 -18.68 3.65 8.22
CA GLN A 105 -19.89 3.26 7.47
C GLN A 105 -21.09 4.02 8.02
N PRO A 106 -21.34 5.29 7.59
CA PRO A 106 -22.46 6.07 8.10
C PRO A 106 -23.80 5.39 7.83
N THR A 107 -23.90 4.65 6.75
CA THR A 107 -25.06 3.82 6.39
C THR A 107 -24.57 2.52 5.78
N ASP A 108 -25.45 1.54 5.56
CA ASP A 108 -25.11 0.27 4.91
C ASP A 108 -24.66 0.45 3.45
N ALA A 109 -25.05 1.58 2.83
CA ALA A 109 -24.66 1.90 1.46
C ALA A 109 -23.33 2.63 1.35
N TRP A 110 -22.88 3.38 2.35
CA TRP A 110 -21.71 4.22 2.26
C TRP A 110 -20.55 3.70 3.09
N THR A 111 -19.35 3.72 2.53
CA THR A 111 -18.10 3.39 3.23
C THR A 111 -17.05 4.46 2.93
N LEU A 112 -16.44 4.98 3.98
CA LEU A 112 -15.29 5.86 3.90
C LEU A 112 -14.08 5.12 4.49
N THR A 113 -12.96 5.14 3.79
CA THR A 113 -11.69 4.62 4.31
C THR A 113 -10.56 5.60 4.08
N ALA A 114 -9.63 5.62 5.00
CA ALA A 114 -8.35 6.29 4.82
C ALA A 114 -7.25 5.42 5.41
N ASP A 115 -6.16 5.32 4.68
CA ASP A 115 -4.95 4.63 5.08
C ASP A 115 -3.75 5.55 4.87
N TYR A 116 -2.91 5.63 5.87
CA TYR A 116 -1.65 6.35 5.79
C TYR A 116 -0.51 5.46 6.30
N ARG A 117 0.44 5.24 5.43
CA ARG A 117 1.73 4.63 5.76
C ARG A 117 2.81 5.69 5.60
N PRO A 118 3.59 5.99 6.62
CA PRO A 118 4.61 7.03 6.56
C PRO A 118 5.48 6.90 5.31
N LEU A 119 5.68 7.99 4.59
CA LEU A 119 6.51 8.16 3.39
C LEU A 119 6.16 7.24 2.20
N THR A 120 5.24 6.31 2.33
CA THR A 120 5.00 5.32 1.27
C THR A 120 3.69 5.49 0.55
N ALA A 121 2.60 5.75 1.26
CA ALA A 121 1.29 5.83 0.64
C ALA A 121 0.27 6.59 1.48
N VAL A 122 -0.60 7.31 0.80
CA VAL A 122 -1.89 7.79 1.30
C VAL A 122 -2.95 7.20 0.39
N ASN A 123 -4.02 6.68 0.97
CA ASN A 123 -5.17 6.21 0.22
C ASN A 123 -6.44 6.68 0.95
N LEU A 124 -7.24 7.47 0.25
CA LEU A 124 -8.54 7.94 0.71
C LEU A 124 -9.59 7.40 -0.25
N ARG A 125 -10.64 6.78 0.26
CA ARG A 125 -11.70 6.23 -0.58
C ARG A 125 -13.06 6.48 0.04
N VAL A 126 -14.00 6.91 -0.80
CA VAL A 126 -15.42 7.00 -0.52
C VAL A 126 -16.15 6.08 -1.48
N GLY A 127 -16.83 5.08 -0.97
CA GLY A 127 -17.56 4.08 -1.74
C GLY A 127 -19.06 4.11 -1.43
N ARG A 128 -19.86 3.76 -2.43
CA ARG A 128 -21.31 3.59 -2.30
C ARG A 128 -21.76 2.29 -2.96
N ALA A 129 -22.42 1.44 -2.19
CA ALA A 129 -23.08 0.25 -2.70
C ALA A 129 -24.35 0.66 -3.49
N LEU A 130 -24.53 0.07 -4.67
CA LEU A 130 -25.67 0.27 -5.57
C LEU A 130 -26.56 -0.99 -5.64
N GLY A 131 -26.60 -1.75 -4.54
CA GLY A 131 -27.26 -3.04 -4.42
C GLY A 131 -26.28 -4.12 -3.96
N ASN A 132 -26.63 -5.38 -4.18
CA ASN A 132 -25.86 -6.50 -3.63
C ASN A 132 -24.54 -6.80 -4.38
N GLU A 133 -24.46 -6.42 -5.66
CA GLU A 133 -23.32 -6.79 -6.50
C GLU A 133 -22.46 -5.61 -6.95
N TRP A 134 -23.03 -4.42 -7.04
CA TRP A 134 -22.38 -3.25 -7.60
C TRP A 134 -22.02 -2.22 -6.55
N SER A 135 -20.87 -1.61 -6.67
CA SER A 135 -20.49 -0.41 -5.93
C SER A 135 -19.74 0.58 -6.82
N VAL A 136 -19.84 1.84 -6.50
CA VAL A 136 -19.06 2.92 -7.12
C VAL A 136 -18.20 3.58 -6.05
N TYR A 137 -17.07 4.16 -6.46
CA TYR A 137 -16.21 4.85 -5.53
C TYR A 137 -15.46 6.02 -6.16
N ALA A 138 -15.08 6.96 -5.31
CA ALA A 138 -14.04 7.93 -5.57
C ALA A 138 -12.83 7.60 -4.70
N ARG A 139 -11.62 7.72 -5.25
CA ARG A 139 -10.36 7.44 -4.56
C ARG A 139 -9.33 8.53 -4.86
N TYR A 140 -8.60 8.92 -3.83
CA TYR A 140 -7.37 9.68 -3.94
C TYR A 140 -6.23 8.87 -3.35
N GLU A 141 -5.13 8.80 -4.05
CA GLU A 141 -3.94 8.09 -3.57
C GLU A 141 -2.64 8.82 -3.93
N ILE A 142 -1.67 8.72 -3.02
CA ILE A 142 -0.27 9.07 -3.28
C ILE A 142 0.46 7.75 -3.44
N VAL A 143 1.12 7.59 -4.59
CA VAL A 143 1.88 6.38 -4.91
C VAL A 143 3.35 6.75 -4.98
N ASN A 144 4.16 5.97 -4.30
CA ASN A 144 5.60 6.09 -4.35
C ASN A 144 6.18 4.68 -4.51
N GLU A 145 6.72 4.42 -5.68
CA GLU A 145 7.38 3.15 -6.01
C GLU A 145 8.88 3.34 -6.16
N THR A 146 9.62 2.33 -5.77
CA THR A 146 11.08 2.35 -5.74
C THR A 146 11.61 1.15 -6.49
N PHE A 147 12.61 1.39 -7.35
CA PHE A 147 13.25 0.38 -8.18
C PHE A 147 14.76 0.48 -8.07
N TRP A 148 15.43 -0.66 -8.19
CA TRP A 148 16.86 -0.73 -8.43
C TRP A 148 17.13 -0.65 -9.92
N LEU A 149 18.17 0.10 -10.33
CA LEU A 149 18.64 0.10 -11.73
C LEU A 149 19.91 -0.74 -11.83
N ALA A 150 19.99 -1.60 -12.85
CA ALA A 150 21.16 -2.47 -13.07
C ALA A 150 22.43 -1.64 -13.34
N GLU A 151 22.31 -0.58 -14.13
CA GLU A 151 23.44 0.30 -14.51
C GLU A 151 23.57 1.54 -13.59
N ARG A 152 23.23 1.42 -12.30
CA ARG A 152 23.38 2.52 -11.35
C ARG A 152 24.84 2.83 -11.05
N THR A 153 25.22 4.09 -11.11
CA THR A 153 26.58 4.52 -10.81
C THR A 153 26.92 4.35 -9.33
N ASN A 154 25.97 4.64 -8.45
CA ASN A 154 26.08 4.39 -7.02
C ASN A 154 25.18 3.18 -6.66
N SER A 155 25.75 2.17 -6.01
CA SER A 155 25.03 0.95 -5.62
C SER A 155 23.87 1.20 -4.65
N GLN A 156 23.85 2.32 -3.95
CA GLN A 156 22.79 2.72 -3.03
C GLN A 156 21.65 3.49 -3.72
N ASP A 157 21.86 3.95 -4.95
CA ASP A 157 20.87 4.73 -5.68
C ASP A 157 19.66 3.88 -6.08
N ARG A 158 18.50 4.48 -5.91
CA ARG A 158 17.20 3.94 -6.30
C ARG A 158 16.50 4.91 -7.23
N LEU A 159 15.72 4.37 -8.14
CA LEU A 159 14.78 5.14 -8.95
C LEU A 159 13.47 5.24 -8.20
N TYR A 160 13.02 6.44 -7.96
CA TYR A 160 11.71 6.74 -7.34
C TYR A 160 10.72 7.16 -8.41
N LEU A 161 9.55 6.54 -8.40
CA LEU A 161 8.39 6.94 -9.17
C LEU A 161 7.34 7.46 -8.21
N PHE A 162 7.10 8.75 -8.27
CA PHE A 162 6.11 9.42 -7.43
C PHE A 162 4.98 9.94 -8.30
N ASP A 163 3.74 9.68 -7.91
CA ASP A 163 2.56 10.29 -8.50
C ASP A 163 1.40 10.42 -7.51
N GLN A 164 0.48 11.33 -7.83
CA GLN A 164 -0.80 11.47 -7.16
C GLN A 164 -1.91 11.10 -8.13
N ARG A 165 -2.93 10.42 -7.63
CA ARG A 165 -4.05 9.91 -8.45
C ARG A 165 -5.38 10.25 -7.82
N ALA A 166 -6.27 10.81 -8.63
CA ALA A 166 -7.68 10.97 -8.31
C ALA A 166 -8.48 10.06 -9.25
N ALA A 167 -9.19 9.09 -8.74
CA ALA A 167 -9.86 8.05 -9.51
C ALA A 167 -11.35 7.96 -9.19
N LEU A 168 -12.12 7.58 -10.21
CA LEU A 168 -13.49 7.11 -10.07
C LEU A 168 -13.54 5.66 -10.56
N GLY A 169 -14.24 4.82 -9.83
CA GLY A 169 -14.32 3.40 -10.20
C GLY A 169 -15.68 2.77 -9.90
N ILE A 170 -15.87 1.63 -10.54
CA ILE A 170 -17.00 0.75 -10.34
C ILE A 170 -16.50 -0.65 -10.06
N GLU A 171 -17.04 -1.27 -9.03
CA GLU A 171 -16.76 -2.66 -8.68
C GLU A 171 -18.00 -3.52 -8.85
N ARG A 172 -17.78 -4.76 -9.28
CA ARG A 172 -18.80 -5.79 -9.30
C ARG A 172 -18.34 -7.02 -8.55
N SER A 173 -19.15 -7.44 -7.57
CA SER A 173 -18.99 -8.75 -6.95
C SER A 173 -19.49 -9.83 -7.88
N LEU A 174 -18.69 -10.86 -8.11
CA LEU A 174 -18.98 -11.99 -8.98
C LEU A 174 -19.08 -13.27 -8.13
N PRO A 175 -19.67 -14.35 -8.66
CA PRO A 175 -19.69 -15.64 -7.99
C PRO A 175 -18.28 -16.15 -7.62
N ALA A 176 -18.22 -17.10 -6.69
CA ALA A 176 -17.00 -17.77 -6.25
C ALA A 176 -15.93 -16.85 -5.65
N GLY A 177 -16.31 -15.69 -5.07
CA GLY A 177 -15.40 -14.78 -4.40
C GLY A 177 -14.61 -13.87 -5.33
N PHE A 178 -14.96 -13.79 -6.61
CA PHE A 178 -14.34 -12.84 -7.51
C PHE A 178 -14.93 -11.44 -7.38
N LYS A 179 -14.11 -10.43 -7.61
CA LYS A 179 -14.49 -9.02 -7.69
C LYS A 179 -13.79 -8.38 -8.88
N LEU A 180 -14.55 -7.78 -9.76
CA LEU A 180 -14.07 -7.00 -10.90
C LEU A 180 -14.07 -5.53 -10.52
N ASP A 181 -12.98 -4.82 -10.74
CA ASP A 181 -12.82 -3.37 -10.50
C ASP A 181 -12.37 -2.71 -11.79
N LEU A 182 -13.16 -1.78 -12.29
CA LEU A 182 -12.83 -0.89 -13.40
C LEU A 182 -12.75 0.53 -12.89
N ASN A 183 -11.62 1.20 -13.12
CA ASN A 183 -11.46 2.59 -12.71
C ASN A 183 -10.74 3.44 -13.75
N ALA A 184 -11.05 4.74 -13.74
CA ALA A 184 -10.37 5.78 -14.48
C ALA A 184 -9.77 6.79 -13.49
N ALA A 185 -8.50 7.13 -13.67
CA ALA A 185 -7.76 8.04 -12.82
C ALA A 185 -7.18 9.19 -13.61
N TYR A 186 -7.21 10.38 -13.03
CA TYR A 186 -6.36 11.50 -13.40
C TYR A 186 -5.09 11.41 -12.56
N VAL A 187 -3.93 11.33 -13.22
CA VAL A 187 -2.62 11.17 -12.61
C VAL A 187 -1.86 12.48 -12.75
N PHE A 188 -1.41 13.06 -11.66
CA PHE A 188 -0.78 14.36 -11.61
C PHE A 188 0.35 14.40 -10.56
N ASP A 189 1.08 15.51 -10.50
CA ASP A 189 2.26 15.70 -9.64
C ASP A 189 3.23 14.52 -9.77
N ARG A 190 3.56 14.20 -11.02
CA ARG A 190 4.35 13.03 -11.40
C ARG A 190 5.81 13.38 -11.50
N SER A 191 6.65 12.64 -10.80
CA SER A 191 8.09 12.78 -10.90
C SER A 191 8.83 11.45 -10.85
N ILE A 192 9.90 11.36 -11.62
CA ILE A 192 10.88 10.29 -11.56
C ILE A 192 12.20 10.91 -11.14
N PHE A 193 12.88 10.33 -10.18
CA PHE A 193 14.16 10.82 -9.72
C PHE A 193 15.02 9.71 -9.12
N GLN A 194 16.32 9.93 -9.03
CA GLN A 194 17.26 9.04 -8.36
C GLN A 194 17.71 9.65 -7.02
N ALA A 195 17.80 8.83 -5.98
CA ALA A 195 18.31 9.19 -4.67
C ALA A 195 18.71 7.94 -3.89
N GLU A 196 19.53 8.08 -2.86
CA GLU A 196 19.84 6.99 -1.94
C GLU A 196 18.67 6.70 -0.99
N SER A 197 18.02 7.77 -0.51
CA SER A 197 16.77 7.71 0.24
C SER A 197 15.80 8.80 -0.23
N PHE A 198 14.54 8.73 0.19
CA PHE A 198 13.53 9.72 -0.21
C PHE A 198 13.81 11.14 0.32
N SER A 199 14.54 11.26 1.42
CA SER A 199 14.92 12.53 2.05
C SER A 199 16.20 13.13 1.51
N ASP A 200 16.96 12.39 0.71
CA ASP A 200 18.23 12.87 0.15
C ASP A 200 18.05 13.77 -1.07
N SER A 201 19.14 14.39 -1.49
CA SER A 201 19.15 15.22 -2.68
C SER A 201 18.76 14.42 -3.91
N ARG A 202 17.68 14.86 -4.55
CA ARG A 202 17.17 14.24 -5.76
C ARG A 202 18.08 14.55 -6.95
N ARG A 203 18.39 13.51 -7.72
CA ARG A 203 19.19 13.60 -8.95
C ARG A 203 18.35 13.15 -10.14
N ASP A 204 18.70 13.62 -11.33
CA ASP A 204 18.03 13.24 -12.58
C ASP A 204 16.51 13.39 -12.53
N VAL A 205 16.04 14.50 -11.95
CA VAL A 205 14.61 14.74 -11.76
C VAL A 205 13.92 14.96 -13.10
N LEU A 206 12.99 14.09 -13.44
CA LEU A 206 12.10 14.22 -14.58
C LEU A 206 10.67 14.45 -14.08
N ASN A 207 10.12 15.63 -14.35
CA ASN A 207 8.72 15.92 -14.12
C ASN A 207 7.91 15.47 -15.33
N ILE A 208 6.85 14.68 -15.09
CA ILE A 208 6.00 14.13 -16.13
C ILE A 208 4.68 14.90 -16.14
N SER A 209 4.22 15.28 -17.31
CA SER A 209 2.93 15.95 -17.46
C SER A 209 1.80 15.09 -16.90
N PRO A 210 0.74 15.73 -16.34
CA PRO A 210 -0.46 15.02 -15.95
C PRO A 210 -1.05 14.21 -17.09
N GLY A 211 -1.72 13.11 -16.75
CA GLY A 211 -2.31 12.20 -17.72
C GLY A 211 -3.51 11.48 -17.16
N ALA A 212 -4.08 10.59 -17.96
CA ALA A 212 -5.15 9.71 -17.54
C ALA A 212 -4.70 8.25 -17.57
N ALA A 213 -5.23 7.44 -16.68
CA ALA A 213 -5.01 6.00 -16.62
C ALA A 213 -6.35 5.28 -16.47
N ILE A 214 -6.50 4.14 -17.14
CA ILE A 214 -7.63 3.24 -16.97
C ILE A 214 -7.07 1.91 -16.47
N SER A 215 -7.69 1.35 -15.44
CA SER A 215 -7.29 0.08 -14.86
C SER A 215 -8.46 -0.87 -14.77
N LEU A 216 -8.21 -2.12 -15.11
CA LEU A 216 -9.12 -3.24 -14.92
C LEU A 216 -8.43 -4.27 -14.03
N LEU A 217 -9.04 -4.56 -12.89
CA LEU A 217 -8.48 -5.47 -11.89
C LEU A 217 -9.48 -6.59 -11.59
N LEU A 218 -8.98 -7.80 -11.52
CA LEU A 218 -9.74 -8.95 -11.04
C LEU A 218 -9.13 -9.42 -9.73
N HIS A 219 -9.90 -9.33 -8.67
CA HIS A 219 -9.53 -9.83 -7.34
C HIS A 219 -10.24 -11.15 -7.07
N TRP A 220 -9.58 -12.03 -6.37
CA TRP A 220 -10.18 -13.24 -5.85
C TRP A 220 -9.88 -13.38 -4.36
N SER A 221 -10.89 -13.66 -3.57
CA SER A 221 -10.78 -13.94 -2.13
C SER A 221 -11.60 -15.18 -1.78
N ARG A 222 -11.03 -16.02 -0.96
CA ARG A 222 -11.68 -17.21 -0.40
C ARG A 222 -12.16 -16.93 1.00
#